data_134491a95ea02285e037653d1e2e4a8a
#
_entry.id   134491a95ea02285e037653d1e2e4a8a
#
_cell.length_a   1.000
_cell.length_b   1.000
_cell.length_c   1.000
_cell.angle_alpha   90.00
_cell.angle_beta   90.00
_cell.angle_gamma   90.00
#
_symmetry.space_group_name_H-M   'P 1'
#
loop_
_entity.id
_entity.type
_entity.pdbx_description
1 polymer ?
#
loop_
_entity_poly.entity_id
_entity_poly.type
_entity_poly.pdbx_seq_one_letter_code
_entity_poly.pdbx_strand_id
1 'polypeptide(L)'
;MSKVSVSINNRTVQLECDDGEEHRLKELASYFSRHVDQLQGRFGHIGDTRLFIMAGLTISDKLSDALTQIEEIQGEVSALRRNSDEFKGDAKKIEDIIIQDIESLASKLEGIAKALNS
;
A
#
# COMPACT_ATOMS: atom_id res chain seq x y z
N MET A 1 -21.77 20.68 -13.75
CA MET A 1 -20.39 20.57 -14.20
C MET A 1 -19.70 21.92 -14.11
N SER A 2 -18.51 21.92 -13.56
CA SER A 2 -17.70 23.13 -13.39
C SER A 2 -16.61 23.19 -14.43
N LYS A 3 -16.23 24.43 -14.78
CA LYS A 3 -15.12 24.67 -15.71
C LYS A 3 -13.89 25.11 -14.94
N VAL A 4 -12.74 24.56 -15.29
CA VAL A 4 -11.46 24.89 -14.66
C VAL A 4 -10.45 25.26 -15.75
N SER A 5 -9.74 26.36 -15.52
CA SER A 5 -8.62 26.74 -16.39
C SER A 5 -7.33 26.19 -15.80
N VAL A 6 -6.57 25.47 -16.62
CA VAL A 6 -5.24 24.94 -16.27
C VAL A 6 -4.23 25.40 -17.27
N SER A 7 -2.99 25.57 -16.83
CA SER A 7 -1.87 25.95 -17.70
C SER A 7 -0.94 24.75 -17.89
N ILE A 8 -0.78 24.35 -19.14
CA ILE A 8 0.12 23.24 -19.51
C ILE A 8 0.98 23.70 -20.68
N ASN A 9 2.29 23.63 -20.50
CA ASN A 9 3.27 24.06 -21.51
C ASN A 9 3.03 25.50 -22.03
N ASN A 10 2.80 26.42 -21.10
CA ASN A 10 2.47 27.84 -21.38
C ASN A 10 1.16 28.05 -22.15
N ARG A 11 0.33 27.05 -22.23
CA ARG A 11 -1.01 27.15 -22.81
C ARG A 11 -2.07 27.05 -21.74
N THR A 12 -3.03 27.93 -21.76
CA THR A 12 -4.19 27.88 -20.88
C THR A 12 -5.30 27.07 -21.56
N VAL A 13 -5.75 26.02 -20.90
CA VAL A 13 -6.80 25.15 -21.40
C VAL A 13 -7.95 25.15 -20.40
N GLN A 14 -9.18 25.25 -20.91
CA GLN A 14 -10.37 25.08 -20.09
C GLN A 14 -10.83 23.64 -20.12
N LEU A 15 -11.00 23.04 -18.93
CA LEU A 15 -11.46 21.68 -18.76
C LEU A 15 -12.77 21.68 -17.96
N GLU A 16 -13.55 20.66 -18.17
CA GLU A 16 -14.78 20.43 -17.41
C GLU A 16 -14.55 19.30 -16.39
N CYS A 17 -15.11 19.47 -15.21
CA CYS A 17 -15.07 18.46 -14.16
C CYS A 17 -16.40 18.48 -13.38
N ASP A 18 -16.60 17.47 -12.56
CA ASP A 18 -17.74 17.42 -11.65
C ASP A 18 -17.61 18.50 -10.57
N ASP A 19 -18.75 18.98 -10.08
CA ASP A 19 -18.75 19.99 -9.03
C ASP A 19 -18.06 19.47 -7.78
N GLY A 20 -17.14 20.28 -7.24
CA GLY A 20 -16.33 19.92 -6.07
C GLY A 20 -14.99 19.26 -6.40
N GLU A 21 -14.72 18.92 -7.66
CA GLU A 21 -13.46 18.30 -8.08
C GLU A 21 -12.45 19.25 -8.71
N GLU A 22 -12.73 20.54 -8.73
CA GLU A 22 -11.91 21.56 -9.37
C GLU A 22 -10.49 21.60 -8.81
N HIS A 23 -10.35 21.53 -7.49
CA HIS A 23 -9.05 21.56 -6.83
C HIS A 23 -8.21 20.32 -7.18
N ARG A 24 -8.84 19.17 -7.18
CA ARG A 24 -8.17 17.91 -7.56
C ARG A 24 -7.69 17.97 -9.01
N LEU A 25 -8.51 18.45 -9.91
CA LEU A 25 -8.14 18.58 -11.33
C LEU A 25 -6.96 19.53 -11.52
N LYS A 26 -6.92 20.63 -10.78
CA LYS A 26 -5.79 21.56 -10.80
C LYS A 26 -4.49 20.90 -10.31
N GLU A 27 -4.55 20.10 -9.25
CA GLU A 27 -3.40 19.36 -8.75
C GLU A 27 -2.89 18.36 -9.78
N LEU A 28 -3.78 17.61 -10.42
CA LEU A 28 -3.43 16.65 -11.46
C LEU A 28 -2.83 17.35 -12.68
N ALA A 29 -3.40 18.48 -13.08
CA ALA A 29 -2.88 19.29 -14.18
C ALA A 29 -1.48 19.83 -13.87
N SER A 30 -1.24 20.27 -12.65
CA SER A 30 0.08 20.73 -12.21
C SER A 30 1.11 19.59 -12.26
N TYR A 31 0.74 18.39 -11.83
CA TYR A 31 1.59 17.20 -11.91
C TYR A 31 1.93 16.86 -13.37
N PHE A 32 0.92 16.85 -14.23
CA PHE A 32 1.09 16.59 -15.66
C PHE A 32 1.97 17.65 -16.32
N SER A 33 1.75 18.93 -15.99
CA SER A 33 2.55 20.05 -16.52
C SER A 33 4.03 19.93 -16.18
N ARG A 34 4.35 19.48 -14.97
CA ARG A 34 5.75 19.24 -14.57
C ARG A 34 6.41 18.14 -15.41
N HIS A 35 5.69 17.08 -15.72
CA HIS A 35 6.19 16.02 -16.61
C HIS A 35 6.42 16.53 -18.04
N VAL A 36 5.49 17.33 -18.54
CA VAL A 36 5.61 17.95 -19.86
C VAL A 36 6.84 18.86 -19.92
N ASP A 37 7.04 19.70 -18.89
CA ASP A 37 8.20 20.61 -18.83
C ASP A 37 9.53 19.85 -18.77
N GLN A 38 9.60 18.75 -18.03
CA GLN A 38 10.79 17.92 -17.97
C GLN A 38 11.11 17.28 -19.32
N LEU A 39 10.10 16.79 -20.03
CA LEU A 39 10.28 16.19 -21.34
C LEU A 39 10.68 17.24 -22.38
N GLN A 40 10.11 18.43 -22.33
CA GLN A 40 10.47 19.51 -23.22
C GLN A 40 11.92 19.95 -23.00
N GLY A 41 12.36 20.05 -21.76
CA GLY A 41 13.75 20.35 -21.44
C GLY A 41 14.73 19.29 -21.95
N ARG A 42 14.30 18.04 -22.03
CA ARG A 42 15.11 16.90 -22.49
C ARG A 42 15.13 16.74 -23.99
N PHE A 43 14.00 16.90 -24.66
CA PHE A 43 13.83 16.62 -26.10
C PHE A 43 13.68 17.88 -26.96
N GLY A 44 13.53 19.06 -26.37
CA GLY A 44 13.35 20.32 -27.09
C GLY A 44 11.96 20.46 -27.71
N HIS A 45 11.85 21.24 -28.77
CA HIS A 45 10.59 21.57 -29.43
C HIS A 45 10.21 20.47 -30.43
N ILE A 46 9.53 19.43 -29.95
CA ILE A 46 9.08 18.32 -30.78
C ILE A 46 7.61 18.41 -31.21
N GLY A 47 6.92 19.48 -30.82
CA GLY A 47 5.49 19.69 -31.03
C GLY A 47 4.65 19.19 -29.84
N ASP A 48 3.55 19.89 -29.60
CA ASP A 48 2.71 19.65 -28.42
C ASP A 48 2.09 18.26 -28.42
N THR A 49 1.61 17.79 -29.57
CA THR A 49 0.97 16.48 -29.66
C THR A 49 1.93 15.36 -29.26
N ARG A 50 3.13 15.36 -29.81
CA ARG A 50 4.16 14.37 -29.43
C ARG A 50 4.57 14.48 -27.98
N LEU A 51 4.72 15.70 -27.51
CA LEU A 51 5.12 15.98 -26.12
C LEU A 51 4.07 15.45 -25.13
N PHE A 52 2.79 15.67 -25.41
CA PHE A 52 1.70 15.19 -24.57
C PHE A 52 1.55 13.67 -24.63
N ILE A 53 1.75 13.05 -25.78
CA ILE A 53 1.74 11.59 -25.89
C ILE A 53 2.88 10.99 -25.07
N MET A 54 4.08 11.55 -25.18
CA MET A 54 5.23 11.11 -24.41
C MET A 54 5.02 11.30 -22.90
N ALA A 55 4.45 12.41 -22.48
CA ALA A 55 4.11 12.65 -21.09
C ALA A 55 3.08 11.66 -20.57
N GLY A 56 2.04 11.41 -21.36
CA GLY A 56 1.02 10.41 -21.02
C GLY A 56 1.58 9.01 -20.89
N LEU A 57 2.45 8.60 -21.81
CA LEU A 57 3.10 7.29 -21.76
C LEU A 57 4.07 7.16 -20.59
N THR A 58 4.82 8.22 -20.27
CA THR A 58 5.72 8.25 -19.11
C THR A 58 4.94 8.09 -17.81
N ILE A 59 3.83 8.79 -17.66
CA ILE A 59 2.96 8.69 -16.48
C ILE A 59 2.32 7.31 -16.41
N SER A 60 1.87 6.76 -17.53
CA SER A 60 1.31 5.40 -17.60
C SER A 60 2.33 4.34 -17.20
N ASP A 61 3.59 4.50 -17.59
CA ASP A 61 4.68 3.62 -17.19
C ASP A 61 4.90 3.69 -15.67
N LYS A 62 4.96 4.89 -15.09
CA LYS A 62 5.09 5.08 -13.65
C LYS A 62 3.90 4.49 -12.89
N LEU A 63 2.69 4.62 -13.40
CA LEU A 63 1.50 4.03 -12.81
C LEU A 63 1.59 2.49 -12.84
N SER A 64 2.00 1.92 -13.95
CA SER A 64 2.19 0.48 -14.07
C SER A 64 3.22 -0.04 -13.06
N ASP A 65 4.34 0.64 -12.91
CA ASP A 65 5.37 0.30 -11.92
C ASP A 65 4.83 0.41 -10.49
N ALA A 66 4.08 1.47 -10.20
CA ALA A 66 3.48 1.67 -8.87
C ALA A 66 2.48 0.56 -8.54
N LEU A 67 1.67 0.14 -9.49
CA LEU A 67 0.71 -0.98 -9.32
C LEU A 67 1.44 -2.29 -9.05
N THR A 68 2.52 -2.56 -9.77
CA THR A 68 3.36 -3.74 -9.53
C THR A 68 3.96 -3.72 -8.13
N GLN A 69 4.48 -2.58 -7.68
CA GLN A 69 5.02 -2.42 -6.34
C GLN A 69 3.94 -2.62 -5.26
N ILE A 70 2.73 -2.14 -5.49
CA ILE A 70 1.60 -2.34 -4.57
C ILE A 70 1.28 -3.83 -4.45
N GLU A 71 1.24 -4.57 -5.55
CA GLU A 71 1.01 -6.02 -5.54
C GLU A 71 2.11 -6.76 -4.76
N GLU A 72 3.36 -6.40 -4.96
CA GLU A 72 4.49 -6.97 -4.24
C GLU A 72 4.40 -6.70 -2.74
N ILE A 73 4.10 -5.46 -2.34
CA ILE A 73 3.94 -5.07 -0.94
C ILE A 73 2.76 -5.81 -0.30
N GLN A 74 1.64 -5.93 -1.00
CA GLN A 74 0.49 -6.70 -0.52
C GLN A 74 0.83 -8.18 -0.32
N GLY A 75 1.63 -8.75 -1.21
CA GLY A 75 2.15 -10.11 -1.07
C GLY A 75 3.03 -10.27 0.16
N GLU A 76 3.95 -9.34 0.39
CA GLU A 76 4.82 -9.32 1.57
C GLU A 76 4.02 -9.16 2.87
N VAL A 77 3.04 -8.27 2.90
CA VAL A 77 2.15 -8.07 4.05
C VAL A 77 1.36 -9.34 4.35
N SER A 78 0.83 -10.01 3.33
CA SER A 78 0.11 -11.27 3.47
C SER A 78 1.01 -12.38 4.03
N ALA A 79 2.25 -12.48 3.56
CA ALA A 79 3.23 -13.43 4.06
C ALA A 79 3.60 -13.15 5.52
N LEU A 80 3.83 -11.89 5.89
CA LEU A 80 4.13 -11.49 7.25
C LEU A 80 2.97 -11.79 8.21
N ARG A 81 1.74 -11.57 7.79
CA ARG A 81 0.54 -11.89 8.58
C ARG A 81 0.43 -13.39 8.83
N ARG A 82 0.66 -14.22 7.81
CA ARG A 82 0.66 -15.68 7.96
C ARG A 82 1.71 -16.15 8.93
N ASN A 83 2.95 -15.65 8.81
CA ASN A 83 4.03 -15.97 9.73
C ASN A 83 3.70 -15.54 11.16
N SER A 84 3.11 -14.37 11.35
CA SER A 84 2.68 -13.88 12.67
C SER A 84 1.61 -14.77 13.28
N ASP A 85 0.62 -15.21 12.50
CA ASP A 85 -0.45 -16.08 12.95
C ASP A 85 0.08 -17.49 13.32
N GLU A 86 1.00 -18.04 12.53
CA GLU A 86 1.69 -19.30 12.85
C GLU A 86 2.46 -19.19 14.15
N PHE A 87 3.21 -18.12 14.34
CA PHE A 87 3.96 -17.85 15.56
C PHE A 87 3.05 -17.78 16.79
N LYS A 88 1.93 -17.09 16.69
CA LYS A 88 0.92 -17.02 17.78
C LYS A 88 0.32 -18.39 18.07
N GLY A 89 0.03 -19.17 17.05
CA GLY A 89 -0.47 -20.54 17.20
C GLY A 89 0.52 -21.44 17.92
N ASP A 90 1.79 -21.39 17.57
CA ASP A 90 2.87 -22.16 18.20
C ASP A 90 3.09 -21.73 19.65
N ALA A 91 3.07 -20.43 19.94
CA ALA A 91 3.17 -19.90 21.30
C ALA A 91 2.03 -20.40 22.20
N LYS A 92 0.80 -20.44 21.67
CA LYS A 92 -0.35 -20.96 22.40
C LYS A 92 -0.25 -22.44 22.67
N LYS A 93 0.24 -23.24 21.74
CA LYS A 93 0.48 -24.68 21.93
C LYS A 93 1.48 -24.94 23.05
N ILE A 94 2.57 -24.19 23.09
CA ILE A 94 3.56 -24.31 24.16
C ILE A 94 2.95 -23.96 25.52
N GLU A 95 2.18 -22.90 25.60
CA GLU A 95 1.48 -22.48 26.80
C GLU A 95 0.54 -23.56 27.32
N ASP A 96 -0.26 -24.17 26.43
CA ASP A 96 -1.19 -25.25 26.78
C ASP A 96 -0.45 -26.51 27.34
N ILE A 97 0.70 -26.85 26.76
CA ILE A 97 1.53 -27.97 27.24
C ILE A 97 2.05 -27.69 28.66
N ILE A 98 2.51 -26.48 28.92
CA ILE A 98 3.02 -26.07 30.24
C ILE A 98 1.90 -26.16 31.29
N ILE A 99 0.69 -25.69 30.98
CA ILE A 99 -0.48 -25.75 31.87
C ILE A 99 -0.83 -27.21 32.19
N GLN A 100 -0.86 -28.10 31.20
CA GLN A 100 -1.11 -29.52 31.41
C GLN A 100 -0.06 -30.18 32.30
N ASP A 101 1.21 -29.86 32.13
CA ASP A 101 2.29 -30.38 32.97
C ASP A 101 2.16 -29.95 34.42
N ILE A 102 1.79 -28.69 34.68
CA ILE A 102 1.54 -28.15 36.01
C ILE A 102 0.36 -28.85 36.67
N GLU A 103 -0.76 -29.04 35.98
CA GLU A 103 -1.95 -29.72 36.47
C GLU A 103 -1.65 -31.19 36.83
N SER A 104 -0.88 -31.88 35.98
CA SER A 104 -0.45 -33.25 36.23
C SER A 104 0.41 -33.38 37.48
N LEU A 105 1.34 -32.44 37.67
CA LEU A 105 2.19 -32.39 38.84
C LEU A 105 1.39 -32.13 40.12
N ALA A 106 0.45 -31.19 40.09
CA ALA A 106 -0.41 -30.87 41.21
C ALA A 106 -1.24 -32.09 41.63
N SER A 107 -1.79 -32.86 40.67
CA SER A 107 -2.54 -34.09 40.91
C SER A 107 -1.68 -35.16 41.59
N LYS A 108 -0.42 -35.31 41.17
CA LYS A 108 0.51 -36.26 41.80
C LYS A 108 0.83 -35.87 43.24
N LEU A 109 1.02 -34.58 43.50
CA LEU A 109 1.26 -34.06 44.84
C LEU A 109 0.08 -34.30 45.79
N GLU A 110 -1.16 -34.10 45.32
CA GLU A 110 -2.38 -34.42 46.07
C GLU A 110 -2.47 -35.91 46.41
N GLY A 111 -2.15 -36.80 45.47
CA GLY A 111 -2.13 -38.23 45.70
C GLY A 111 -1.13 -38.65 46.78
N ILE A 112 0.06 -38.05 46.78
CA ILE A 112 1.06 -38.28 47.80
C ILE A 112 0.60 -37.79 49.17
N ALA A 113 0.02 -36.59 49.26
CA ALA A 113 -0.50 -36.02 50.49
C ALA A 113 -1.61 -36.91 51.11
N LYS A 114 -2.53 -37.43 50.28
CA LYS A 114 -3.54 -38.37 50.75
C LYS A 114 -2.96 -39.66 51.25
N ALA A 115 -1.94 -40.22 50.62
CA ALA A 115 -1.29 -41.43 51.06
C ALA A 115 -0.56 -41.24 52.40
N LEU A 116 0.00 -40.06 52.65
CA LEU A 116 0.67 -39.76 53.92
C LEU A 116 -0.30 -39.55 55.09
N ASN A 117 -1.52 -39.12 54.82
CA ASN A 117 -2.57 -38.81 55.83
C ASN A 117 -3.52 -39.99 56.10
N SER A 118 -3.37 -41.10 55.44
CA SER A 118 -4.20 -42.28 55.65
C SER A 118 -3.63 -43.28 56.62
#